data_d0aa9e75d766f3b07eaa95179eaf7263
#
_entry.id   d0aa9e75d766f3b07eaa95179eaf7263
#
_cell.length_a   1.000
_cell.length_b   1.000
_cell.length_c   1.000
_cell.angle_alpha   90.00
_cell.angle_beta   90.00
_cell.angle_gamma   90.00
#
_symmetry.space_group_name_H-M   'P 1'
#
loop_
_entity.id
_entity.type
_entity.pdbx_description
1 polymer ?
#
loop_
_entity_poly.entity_id
_entity_poly.type
_entity_poly.pdbx_seq_one_letter_code
_entity_poly.pdbx_strand_id
1 'polypeptide(L)'
;MTLRRRIIACLDVTGGRVVKGTRFVDLVDAGDPVELAMRYAAQGADEITILDIGATVDARPALLELISRAATSLDVPLSIGGGVRGVDDAAAYLDAGADKVAVNSAALADPELIARLADRLGSQSVVVAIDAARDGEAWTVRAVSATEATGRDAVAWAGEAVERGAGELLVTSIDRDGTRSGYDIGLNRAIAESVRVPVIASGGAGGADDVAEVLEAGASAALLASTLHRGILEIGPLKDALAARGLSVRLPAAVPTPREVASWLG
;
A
#
# COMPACT_ATOMS: atom_id res chain seq x y z
N MET A 1 -14.56 17.88 -9.32
CA MET A 1 -14.04 16.57 -9.78
C MET A 1 -13.93 15.68 -8.57
N THR A 2 -14.61 14.54 -8.54
CA THR A 2 -14.45 13.56 -7.44
C THR A 2 -13.17 12.77 -7.68
N LEU A 3 -12.26 12.72 -6.72
CA LEU A 3 -11.06 11.88 -6.80
C LEU A 3 -11.49 10.41 -6.92
N ARG A 4 -10.86 9.67 -7.84
CA ARG A 4 -11.10 8.24 -7.98
C ARG A 4 -10.46 7.48 -6.83
N ARG A 5 -11.18 6.50 -6.30
CA ARG A 5 -10.66 5.55 -5.32
C ARG A 5 -9.70 4.59 -6.01
N ARG A 6 -8.60 4.23 -5.35
CA ARG A 6 -7.58 3.33 -5.89
C ARG A 6 -7.67 1.95 -5.27
N ILE A 7 -7.38 0.94 -6.08
CA ILE A 7 -7.14 -0.44 -5.65
C ILE A 7 -5.65 -0.71 -5.82
N ILE A 8 -4.97 -0.95 -4.70
CA ILE A 8 -3.52 -1.12 -4.64
C ILE A 8 -3.20 -2.59 -4.36
N ALA A 9 -2.36 -3.20 -5.20
CA ALA A 9 -1.87 -4.55 -4.93
C ALA A 9 -0.54 -4.46 -4.16
N CYS A 10 -0.48 -5.15 -3.02
CA CYS A 10 0.71 -5.21 -2.16
C CYS A 10 1.41 -6.55 -2.29
N LEU A 11 2.73 -6.49 -2.38
CA LEU A 11 3.66 -7.62 -2.45
C LEU A 11 4.62 -7.54 -1.27
N ASP A 12 4.42 -8.36 -0.25
CA ASP A 12 5.40 -8.52 0.82
C ASP A 12 6.55 -9.36 0.31
N VAL A 13 7.78 -8.85 0.34
CA VAL A 13 8.96 -9.54 -0.16
C VAL A 13 9.98 -9.82 0.93
N THR A 14 10.65 -10.93 0.81
CA THR A 14 11.85 -11.27 1.58
C THR A 14 12.74 -12.17 0.74
N GLY A 15 14.06 -11.93 0.79
CA GLY A 15 15.01 -12.70 -0.02
C GLY A 15 14.73 -12.65 -1.53
N GLY A 16 14.14 -11.56 -2.04
CA GLY A 16 13.80 -11.39 -3.46
C GLY A 16 12.57 -12.17 -3.93
N ARG A 17 11.79 -12.77 -3.03
CA ARG A 17 10.56 -13.53 -3.33
C ARG A 17 9.36 -12.91 -2.65
N VAL A 18 8.20 -12.97 -3.31
CA VAL A 18 6.95 -12.61 -2.66
C VAL A 18 6.56 -13.69 -1.68
N VAL A 19 6.19 -13.28 -0.48
CA VAL A 19 5.74 -14.16 0.57
C VAL A 19 4.33 -13.79 1.02
N LYS A 20 3.61 -14.75 1.55
CA LYS A 20 2.30 -14.53 2.17
C LYS A 20 2.22 -15.27 3.48
N GLY A 21 1.67 -14.60 4.49
CA GLY A 21 1.44 -15.14 5.82
C GLY A 21 0.21 -14.51 6.46
N THR A 22 0.00 -14.81 7.72
CA THR A 22 -0.98 -14.13 8.57
C THR A 22 -0.20 -13.45 9.68
N ARG A 23 -0.36 -12.13 9.84
CA ARG A 23 0.39 -11.35 10.84
C ARG A 23 1.91 -11.56 10.74
N PHE A 24 2.44 -11.63 9.52
CA PHE A 24 3.88 -11.84 9.23
C PHE A 24 4.48 -13.17 9.76
N VAL A 25 3.65 -14.16 10.07
CA VAL A 25 4.09 -15.52 10.46
C VAL A 25 3.66 -16.55 9.43
N ASP A 26 4.33 -17.72 9.45
CA ASP A 26 4.09 -18.84 8.53
C ASP A 26 4.15 -18.41 7.04
N LEU A 27 5.25 -17.72 6.68
CA LEU A 27 5.46 -17.18 5.34
C LEU A 27 5.63 -18.30 4.32
N VAL A 28 4.82 -18.26 3.27
CA VAL A 28 4.86 -19.17 2.13
C VAL A 28 5.22 -18.40 0.88
N ASP A 29 6.13 -18.91 0.08
CA ASP A 29 6.52 -18.33 -1.23
C ASP A 29 5.30 -18.23 -2.16
N ALA A 30 5.09 -17.06 -2.73
CA ALA A 30 3.99 -16.75 -3.65
C ALA A 30 4.46 -16.47 -5.08
N GLY A 31 5.77 -16.36 -5.35
CA GLY A 31 6.30 -16.21 -6.68
C GLY A 31 7.30 -15.06 -6.89
N ASP A 32 7.62 -14.77 -8.15
CA ASP A 32 8.47 -13.63 -8.53
C ASP A 32 7.71 -12.31 -8.35
N PRO A 33 8.30 -11.30 -7.69
CA PRO A 33 7.64 -10.02 -7.44
C PRO A 33 7.26 -9.26 -8.71
N VAL A 34 8.12 -9.27 -9.73
CA VAL A 34 7.88 -8.53 -10.97
C VAL A 34 6.75 -9.18 -11.79
N GLU A 35 6.74 -10.50 -11.89
CA GLU A 35 5.67 -11.23 -12.58
C GLU A 35 4.30 -11.00 -11.91
N LEU A 36 4.26 -11.02 -10.58
CA LEU A 36 3.05 -10.75 -9.83
C LEU A 36 2.59 -9.30 -9.97
N ALA A 37 3.51 -8.34 -9.90
CA ALA A 37 3.22 -6.92 -10.10
C ALA A 37 2.61 -6.66 -11.48
N MET A 38 3.24 -7.19 -12.54
CA MET A 38 2.74 -7.09 -13.92
C MET A 38 1.35 -7.71 -14.06
N ARG A 39 1.13 -8.89 -13.46
CA ARG A 39 -0.19 -9.55 -13.47
C ARG A 39 -1.27 -8.68 -12.82
N TYR A 40 -0.99 -8.05 -11.67
CA TYR A 40 -1.97 -7.20 -11.00
C TYR A 40 -2.17 -5.87 -11.73
N ALA A 41 -1.14 -5.27 -12.29
CA ALA A 41 -1.26 -4.10 -13.16
C ALA A 41 -2.17 -4.40 -14.37
N ALA A 42 -1.95 -5.54 -15.05
CA ALA A 42 -2.79 -6.00 -16.16
C ALA A 42 -4.25 -6.28 -15.74
N GLN A 43 -4.50 -6.72 -14.51
CA GLN A 43 -5.85 -6.84 -13.94
C GLN A 43 -6.50 -5.49 -13.60
N GLY A 44 -5.75 -4.39 -13.69
CA GLY A 44 -6.24 -3.04 -13.46
C GLY A 44 -5.94 -2.46 -12.08
N ALA A 45 -4.91 -2.94 -11.36
CA ALA A 45 -4.41 -2.25 -10.19
C ALA A 45 -4.10 -0.78 -10.52
N ASP A 46 -4.36 0.11 -9.57
CA ASP A 46 -4.07 1.54 -9.74
C ASP A 46 -2.67 1.91 -9.28
N GLU A 47 -2.07 1.06 -8.48
CA GLU A 47 -0.73 1.21 -7.91
C GLU A 47 -0.24 -0.17 -7.44
N ILE A 48 1.06 -0.40 -7.50
CA ILE A 48 1.73 -1.56 -6.90
C ILE A 48 2.54 -1.08 -5.69
N THR A 49 2.42 -1.77 -4.58
CA THR A 49 3.26 -1.55 -3.39
C THR A 49 4.12 -2.79 -3.15
N ILE A 50 5.42 -2.61 -3.00
CA ILE A 50 6.35 -3.66 -2.57
C ILE A 50 6.86 -3.30 -1.18
N LEU A 51 6.65 -4.21 -0.22
CA LEU A 51 7.13 -4.05 1.15
C LEU A 51 8.21 -5.10 1.43
N ASP A 52 9.47 -4.67 1.57
CA ASP A 52 10.54 -5.55 2.01
C ASP A 52 10.43 -5.75 3.53
N ILE A 53 9.85 -6.88 3.93
CA ILE A 53 9.67 -7.26 5.33
C ILE A 53 10.91 -7.94 5.94
N GLY A 54 11.89 -8.29 5.13
CA GLY A 54 13.16 -8.87 5.53
C GLY A 54 14.35 -7.90 5.42
N ALA A 55 14.07 -6.61 5.28
CA ALA A 55 15.08 -5.60 4.94
C ALA A 55 16.29 -5.59 5.91
N THR A 56 17.44 -5.95 5.39
CA THR A 56 18.74 -5.79 6.03
C THR A 56 19.63 -4.88 5.20
N VAL A 57 20.74 -4.42 5.79
CA VAL A 57 21.72 -3.59 5.03
C VAL A 57 22.27 -4.36 3.83
N ASP A 58 22.56 -5.64 4.02
CA ASP A 58 23.18 -6.51 3.02
C ASP A 58 22.22 -6.87 1.88
N ALA A 59 20.91 -6.81 2.11
CA ALA A 59 19.87 -7.08 1.10
C ALA A 59 19.55 -5.87 0.21
N ARG A 60 20.05 -4.67 0.50
CA ARG A 60 19.73 -3.44 -0.23
C ARG A 60 20.05 -3.49 -1.74
N PRO A 61 21.21 -4.00 -2.21
CA PRO A 61 21.48 -4.06 -3.64
C PRO A 61 20.44 -4.90 -4.40
N ALA A 62 20.01 -6.02 -3.83
CA ALA A 62 18.98 -6.87 -4.43
C ALA A 62 17.61 -6.18 -4.50
N LEU A 63 17.26 -5.36 -3.49
CA LEU A 63 16.04 -4.57 -3.50
C LEU A 63 16.08 -3.47 -4.58
N LEU A 64 17.21 -2.77 -4.74
CA LEU A 64 17.37 -1.76 -5.80
C LEU A 64 17.25 -2.38 -7.19
N GLU A 65 17.82 -3.56 -7.41
CA GLU A 65 17.68 -4.29 -8.68
C GLU A 65 16.20 -4.68 -8.92
N LEU A 66 15.50 -5.17 -7.87
CA LEU A 66 14.08 -5.48 -7.94
C LEU A 66 13.25 -4.25 -8.31
N ILE A 67 13.49 -3.11 -7.65
CA ILE A 67 12.80 -1.84 -7.96
C ILE A 67 12.99 -1.46 -9.42
N SER A 68 14.23 -1.48 -9.93
CA SER A 68 14.54 -1.12 -11.31
C SER A 68 13.86 -2.05 -12.32
N ARG A 69 13.84 -3.35 -12.08
CA ARG A 69 13.12 -4.32 -12.92
C ARG A 69 11.61 -4.07 -12.90
N ALA A 70 11.02 -3.84 -11.72
CA ALA A 70 9.60 -3.57 -11.57
C ALA A 70 9.22 -2.26 -12.27
N ALA A 71 9.94 -1.17 -12.02
CA ALA A 71 9.69 0.14 -12.61
C ALA A 71 9.76 0.13 -14.14
N THR A 72 10.68 -0.66 -14.72
CA THR A 72 10.80 -0.80 -16.19
C THR A 72 9.63 -1.59 -16.80
N SER A 73 8.97 -2.43 -15.99
CA SER A 73 7.93 -3.36 -16.45
C SER A 73 6.50 -2.87 -16.17
N LEU A 74 6.33 -1.83 -15.34
CA LEU A 74 5.03 -1.34 -14.89
C LEU A 74 4.68 -0.01 -15.56
N ASP A 75 3.40 0.16 -15.87
CA ASP A 75 2.78 1.40 -16.35
C ASP A 75 1.88 2.06 -15.29
N VAL A 76 1.93 1.57 -14.06
CA VAL A 76 1.24 2.10 -12.88
C VAL A 76 2.25 2.50 -11.81
N PRO A 77 1.92 3.46 -10.93
CA PRO A 77 2.83 3.89 -9.87
C PRO A 77 3.32 2.74 -8.99
N LEU A 78 4.61 2.82 -8.62
CA LEU A 78 5.31 1.87 -7.78
C LEU A 78 5.70 2.52 -6.45
N SER A 79 5.15 2.00 -5.34
CA SER A 79 5.50 2.38 -3.98
C SER A 79 6.39 1.33 -3.33
N ILE A 80 7.46 1.77 -2.65
CA ILE A 80 8.41 0.86 -1.99
C ILE A 80 8.46 1.17 -0.50
N GLY A 81 8.33 0.14 0.32
CA GLY A 81 8.53 0.21 1.77
C GLY A 81 9.51 -0.84 2.27
N GLY A 82 10.00 -0.64 3.49
CA GLY A 82 11.01 -1.48 4.11
C GLY A 82 12.43 -0.96 3.92
N GLY A 83 13.25 -1.07 4.97
CA GLY A 83 14.67 -0.73 4.95
C GLY A 83 15.04 0.75 4.84
N VAL A 84 14.10 1.66 4.76
CA VAL A 84 14.37 3.12 4.71
C VAL A 84 14.75 3.62 6.10
N ARG A 85 15.97 4.09 6.26
CA ARG A 85 16.53 4.62 7.54
C ARG A 85 16.82 6.10 7.48
N GLY A 86 16.90 6.68 6.28
CA GLY A 86 17.24 8.07 6.05
C GLY A 86 16.92 8.52 4.64
N VAL A 87 17.24 9.79 4.37
CA VAL A 87 16.96 10.44 3.08
C VAL A 87 17.68 9.78 1.92
N ASP A 88 18.93 9.34 2.14
CA ASP A 88 19.73 8.71 1.07
C ASP A 88 19.16 7.35 0.65
N ASP A 89 18.59 6.58 1.58
CA ASP A 89 17.92 5.32 1.27
C ASP A 89 16.69 5.57 0.41
N ALA A 90 15.86 6.54 0.80
CA ALA A 90 14.67 6.92 0.07
C ALA A 90 15.00 7.46 -1.34
N ALA A 91 16.03 8.32 -1.44
CA ALA A 91 16.49 8.84 -2.71
C ALA A 91 16.94 7.70 -3.65
N ALA A 92 17.71 6.74 -3.12
CA ALA A 92 18.16 5.58 -3.92
C ALA A 92 17.00 4.73 -4.45
N TYR A 93 15.87 4.62 -3.70
CA TYR A 93 14.70 3.89 -4.18
C TYR A 93 13.99 4.66 -5.31
N LEU A 94 13.87 6.01 -5.20
CA LEU A 94 13.31 6.82 -6.28
C LEU A 94 14.22 6.83 -7.52
N ASP A 95 15.54 6.93 -7.33
CA ASP A 95 16.52 6.87 -8.43
C ASP A 95 16.48 5.52 -9.14
N ALA A 96 16.15 4.42 -8.44
CA ALA A 96 15.93 3.10 -9.01
C ALA A 96 14.59 2.97 -9.76
N GLY A 97 13.70 3.97 -9.68
CA GLY A 97 12.46 4.04 -10.44
C GLY A 97 11.16 3.92 -9.61
N ALA A 98 11.23 3.91 -8.28
CA ALA A 98 10.03 4.02 -7.45
C ALA A 98 9.41 5.42 -7.57
N ASP A 99 8.09 5.52 -7.50
CA ASP A 99 7.36 6.79 -7.46
C ASP A 99 7.20 7.30 -6.02
N LYS A 100 7.10 6.39 -5.06
CA LYS A 100 6.90 6.70 -3.65
C LYS A 100 7.72 5.80 -2.75
N VAL A 101 8.06 6.31 -1.58
CA VAL A 101 8.71 5.56 -0.50
C VAL A 101 7.87 5.58 0.76
N ALA A 102 7.71 4.41 1.36
CA ALA A 102 6.98 4.25 2.62
C ALA A 102 7.97 4.11 3.80
N VAL A 103 7.77 4.93 4.82
CA VAL A 103 8.56 4.93 6.06
C VAL A 103 7.66 4.65 7.25
N ASN A 104 8.13 3.86 8.21
CA ASN A 104 7.43 3.51 9.45
C ASN A 104 8.38 3.70 10.65
N SER A 105 9.09 2.64 11.08
CA SER A 105 9.90 2.65 12.31
C SER A 105 10.93 3.77 12.36
N ALA A 106 11.56 4.11 11.23
CA ALA A 106 12.51 5.21 11.17
C ALA A 106 11.82 6.58 11.45
N ALA A 107 10.61 6.79 10.93
CA ALA A 107 9.84 8.00 11.19
C ALA A 107 9.32 8.05 12.64
N LEU A 108 9.00 6.91 13.23
CA LEU A 108 8.62 6.85 14.65
C LEU A 108 9.78 7.15 15.59
N ALA A 109 11.00 6.71 15.24
CA ALA A 109 12.22 6.98 15.99
C ALA A 109 12.70 8.43 15.83
N ASP A 110 12.55 8.98 14.64
CA ASP A 110 12.93 10.35 14.30
C ASP A 110 11.86 11.00 13.42
N PRO A 111 10.83 11.64 14.00
CA PRO A 111 9.76 12.27 13.24
C PRO A 111 10.22 13.37 12.28
N GLU A 112 11.36 14.05 12.55
CA GLU A 112 11.93 15.05 11.64
C GLU A 112 12.42 14.42 10.32
N LEU A 113 12.62 13.12 10.27
CA LEU A 113 12.92 12.41 9.02
C LEU A 113 11.84 12.67 7.96
N ILE A 114 10.56 12.73 8.35
CA ILE A 114 9.45 13.00 7.42
C ILE A 114 9.63 14.35 6.73
N ALA A 115 9.96 15.41 7.51
CA ALA A 115 10.20 16.74 6.95
C ALA A 115 11.40 16.73 6.00
N ARG A 116 12.52 16.11 6.40
CA ARG A 116 13.70 15.99 5.53
C ARG A 116 13.43 15.23 4.24
N LEU A 117 12.61 14.17 4.31
CA LEU A 117 12.18 13.43 3.11
C LEU A 117 11.31 14.31 2.21
N ALA A 118 10.31 15.00 2.78
CA ALA A 118 9.43 15.89 2.03
C ALA A 118 10.18 17.04 1.36
N ASP A 119 11.12 17.67 2.07
CA ASP A 119 11.96 18.74 1.54
C ASP A 119 12.86 18.27 0.38
N ARG A 120 13.40 17.05 0.48
CA ARG A 120 14.35 16.53 -0.52
C ARG A 120 13.68 15.91 -1.73
N LEU A 121 12.54 15.22 -1.53
CA LEU A 121 11.90 14.35 -2.53
C LEU A 121 10.52 14.85 -2.97
N GLY A 122 9.97 15.82 -2.25
CA GLY A 122 8.58 16.27 -2.39
C GLY A 122 7.61 15.39 -1.58
N SER A 123 6.63 16.05 -0.93
CA SER A 123 5.63 15.35 -0.10
C SER A 123 4.88 14.24 -0.85
N GLN A 124 4.61 14.42 -2.14
CA GLN A 124 3.91 13.43 -2.98
C GLN A 124 4.61 12.07 -3.07
N SER A 125 5.92 12.02 -2.81
CA SER A 125 6.71 10.79 -2.82
C SER A 125 6.88 10.17 -1.42
N VAL A 126 6.36 10.82 -0.36
CA VAL A 126 6.53 10.37 1.03
C VAL A 126 5.23 9.77 1.55
N VAL A 127 5.25 8.45 1.80
CA VAL A 127 4.18 7.71 2.45
C VAL A 127 4.61 7.39 3.88
N VAL A 128 3.79 7.74 4.88
CA VAL A 128 4.02 7.29 6.25
C VAL A 128 3.14 6.08 6.53
N ALA A 129 3.77 4.95 6.80
CA ALA A 129 3.07 3.73 7.20
C ALA A 129 2.80 3.74 8.71
N ILE A 130 1.58 3.40 9.08
CA ILE A 130 1.07 3.39 10.46
C ILE A 130 0.48 2.03 10.73
N ASP A 131 1.21 1.20 11.48
CA ASP A 131 0.70 -0.07 11.97
C ASP A 131 0.01 0.20 13.31
N ALA A 132 -1.30 -0.05 13.40
CA ALA A 132 -2.10 0.27 14.57
C ALA A 132 -2.81 -0.97 15.11
N ALA A 133 -2.80 -1.11 16.43
CA ALA A 133 -3.56 -2.12 17.16
C ALA A 133 -4.59 -1.46 18.08
N ARG A 134 -5.74 -2.11 18.24
CA ARG A 134 -6.81 -1.64 19.14
C ARG A 134 -6.33 -1.64 20.59
N ASP A 135 -6.62 -0.56 21.30
CA ASP A 135 -6.34 -0.41 22.72
C ASP A 135 -7.55 0.29 23.38
N GLY A 136 -8.45 -0.51 23.96
CA GLY A 136 -9.72 0.00 24.45
C GLY A 136 -10.57 0.64 23.35
N GLU A 137 -10.88 1.91 23.48
CA GLU A 137 -11.63 2.69 22.48
C GLU A 137 -10.73 3.39 21.46
N ALA A 138 -9.42 3.39 21.67
CA ALA A 138 -8.42 4.03 20.82
C ALA A 138 -7.58 3.01 20.03
N TRP A 139 -6.59 3.50 19.28
CA TRP A 139 -5.61 2.67 18.54
C TRP A 139 -4.21 3.16 18.87
N THR A 140 -3.34 2.23 19.24
CA THR A 140 -1.94 2.48 19.56
C THR A 140 -1.05 2.08 18.39
N VAL A 141 -0.12 2.97 18.01
CA VAL A 141 0.88 2.69 16.97
C VAL A 141 1.86 1.63 17.44
N ARG A 142 2.18 0.69 16.55
CA ARG A 142 3.21 -0.33 16.73
C ARG A 142 4.42 -0.04 15.84
N ALA A 143 5.59 -0.36 16.35
CA ALA A 143 6.86 -0.29 15.62
C ALA A 143 7.43 -1.70 15.37
N VAL A 144 8.51 -1.78 14.57
CA VAL A 144 9.29 -2.99 14.30
C VAL A 144 8.41 -4.17 13.90
N SER A 145 7.80 -4.07 12.70
CA SER A 145 6.88 -5.11 12.16
C SER A 145 5.76 -5.45 13.16
N ALA A 146 5.16 -4.42 13.75
CA ALA A 146 4.03 -4.53 14.67
C ALA A 146 4.32 -5.18 16.04
N THR A 147 5.58 -5.43 16.39
CA THR A 147 5.95 -6.14 17.63
C THR A 147 6.04 -5.24 18.86
N GLU A 148 6.41 -3.97 18.69
CA GLU A 148 6.68 -3.05 19.80
C GLU A 148 5.58 -1.99 19.94
N ALA A 149 4.99 -1.88 21.14
CA ALA A 149 4.05 -0.79 21.44
C ALA A 149 4.80 0.52 21.66
N THR A 150 4.41 1.58 20.95
CA THR A 150 5.06 2.89 21.07
C THR A 150 4.42 3.78 22.12
N GLY A 151 3.20 3.45 22.57
CA GLY A 151 2.39 4.31 23.41
C GLY A 151 1.80 5.53 22.69
N ARG A 152 2.04 5.71 21.38
CA ARG A 152 1.47 6.81 20.58
C ARG A 152 0.07 6.47 20.12
N ASP A 153 -0.86 7.40 20.22
CA ASP A 153 -2.17 7.32 19.60
C ASP A 153 -2.05 7.40 18.07
N ALA A 154 -2.74 6.52 17.34
CA ALA A 154 -2.60 6.40 15.89
C ALA A 154 -3.18 7.61 15.14
N VAL A 155 -4.27 8.21 15.64
CA VAL A 155 -4.89 9.39 15.02
C VAL A 155 -4.02 10.63 15.23
N ALA A 156 -3.50 10.80 16.45
CA ALA A 156 -2.57 11.89 16.74
C ALA A 156 -1.29 11.78 15.93
N TRP A 157 -0.72 10.56 15.79
CA TRP A 157 0.46 10.33 14.96
C TRP A 157 0.21 10.59 13.48
N ALA A 158 -0.96 10.23 12.96
CA ALA A 158 -1.35 10.54 11.59
C ALA A 158 -1.35 12.05 11.33
N GLY A 159 -1.93 12.84 12.24
CA GLY A 159 -1.90 14.30 12.18
C GLY A 159 -0.47 14.86 12.20
N GLU A 160 0.36 14.42 13.15
CA GLU A 160 1.77 14.82 13.25
C GLU A 160 2.56 14.50 11.98
N ALA A 161 2.38 13.30 11.42
CA ALA A 161 3.06 12.89 10.19
C ALA A 161 2.71 13.80 9.01
N VAL A 162 1.43 14.19 8.88
CA VAL A 162 0.97 15.11 7.82
C VAL A 162 1.51 16.51 8.03
N GLU A 163 1.51 17.05 9.26
CA GLU A 163 2.09 18.35 9.58
C GLU A 163 3.58 18.42 9.24
N ARG A 164 4.30 17.30 9.33
CA ARG A 164 5.72 17.18 8.97
C ARG A 164 5.96 16.95 7.48
N GLY A 165 4.93 16.81 6.66
CA GLY A 165 5.05 16.74 5.21
C GLY A 165 4.78 15.37 4.59
N ALA A 166 4.20 14.40 5.30
CA ALA A 166 3.70 13.19 4.67
C ALA A 166 2.65 13.54 3.61
N GLY A 167 2.83 13.04 2.40
CA GLY A 167 1.89 13.25 1.30
C GLY A 167 0.79 12.19 1.24
N GLU A 168 0.97 11.07 1.92
CA GLU A 168 0.02 9.96 1.98
C GLU A 168 0.26 9.12 3.24
N LEU A 169 -0.80 8.49 3.75
CA LEU A 169 -0.74 7.58 4.89
C LEU A 169 -1.14 6.17 4.47
N LEU A 170 -0.34 5.16 4.84
CA LEU A 170 -0.68 3.74 4.72
C LEU A 170 -1.02 3.19 6.11
N VAL A 171 -2.31 2.94 6.35
CA VAL A 171 -2.82 2.57 7.68
C VAL A 171 -3.15 1.08 7.70
N THR A 172 -2.39 0.31 8.48
CA THR A 172 -2.59 -1.13 8.66
C THR A 172 -3.20 -1.43 10.02
N SER A 173 -4.39 -2.03 10.05
CA SER A 173 -4.93 -2.61 11.28
C SER A 173 -4.32 -3.98 11.52
N ILE A 174 -3.48 -4.09 12.55
CA ILE A 174 -2.81 -5.34 12.95
C ILE A 174 -3.83 -6.40 13.37
N ASP A 175 -4.90 -5.96 14.05
CA ASP A 175 -5.95 -6.87 14.53
C ASP A 175 -6.72 -7.51 13.38
N ARG A 176 -6.79 -6.83 12.23
CA ARG A 176 -7.50 -7.27 11.04
C ARG A 176 -6.60 -7.94 10.01
N ASP A 177 -5.28 -7.69 10.06
CA ASP A 177 -4.36 -8.18 9.04
C ASP A 177 -4.37 -9.71 8.91
N GLY A 178 -4.53 -10.18 7.68
CA GLY A 178 -4.63 -11.60 7.33
C GLY A 178 -5.92 -12.30 7.73
N THR A 179 -6.82 -11.66 8.50
CA THR A 179 -8.05 -12.30 9.03
C THR A 179 -9.17 -12.44 8.00
N ARG A 180 -9.20 -11.58 6.97
CA ARG A 180 -10.28 -11.49 5.98
C ARG A 180 -11.66 -11.21 6.59
N SER A 181 -11.70 -10.51 7.72
CA SER A 181 -12.94 -10.19 8.46
C SER A 181 -13.38 -8.73 8.30
N GLY A 182 -12.95 -8.08 7.23
CA GLY A 182 -13.18 -6.67 6.93
C GLY A 182 -12.10 -5.78 7.54
N TYR A 183 -11.94 -4.58 6.93
CA TYR A 183 -11.04 -3.54 7.44
C TYR A 183 -11.49 -3.02 8.81
N ASP A 184 -10.59 -2.38 9.55
CA ASP A 184 -10.97 -1.60 10.73
C ASP A 184 -11.57 -0.26 10.29
N ILE A 185 -12.89 -0.25 10.15
CA ILE A 185 -13.65 0.92 9.66
C ILE A 185 -13.52 2.10 10.63
N GLY A 186 -13.51 1.83 11.94
CA GLY A 186 -13.36 2.86 12.96
C GLY A 186 -12.02 3.58 12.86
N LEU A 187 -10.93 2.83 12.77
CA LEU A 187 -9.57 3.35 12.60
C LEU A 187 -9.44 4.20 11.34
N ASN A 188 -9.84 3.63 10.20
CA ASN A 188 -9.69 4.30 8.91
C ASN A 188 -10.52 5.58 8.83
N ARG A 189 -11.76 5.57 9.36
CA ARG A 189 -12.60 6.75 9.43
C ARG A 189 -12.00 7.83 10.31
N ALA A 190 -11.58 7.49 11.53
CA ALA A 190 -11.01 8.44 12.49
C ALA A 190 -9.78 9.14 11.90
N ILE A 191 -8.88 8.39 11.23
CA ILE A 191 -7.72 8.97 10.57
C ILE A 191 -8.14 9.81 9.34
N ALA A 192 -9.00 9.30 8.45
CA ALA A 192 -9.42 10.02 7.26
C ALA A 192 -10.14 11.34 7.56
N GLU A 193 -10.86 11.43 8.68
CA GLU A 193 -11.50 12.66 9.13
C GLU A 193 -10.51 13.66 9.76
N SER A 194 -9.38 13.17 10.31
CA SER A 194 -8.39 14.00 11.00
C SER A 194 -7.35 14.64 10.06
N VAL A 195 -7.16 14.11 8.85
CA VAL A 195 -6.12 14.55 7.90
C VAL A 195 -6.70 14.97 6.56
N ARG A 196 -5.87 15.67 5.75
CA ARG A 196 -6.25 16.13 4.39
C ARG A 196 -5.48 15.44 3.27
N VAL A 197 -4.58 14.53 3.60
CA VAL A 197 -3.86 13.71 2.63
C VAL A 197 -4.60 12.40 2.36
N PRO A 198 -4.35 11.73 1.25
CA PRO A 198 -4.90 10.41 0.99
C PRO A 198 -4.56 9.40 2.09
N VAL A 199 -5.53 8.57 2.45
CA VAL A 199 -5.37 7.45 3.38
C VAL A 199 -5.58 6.15 2.63
N ILE A 200 -4.59 5.26 2.68
CA ILE A 200 -4.62 3.90 2.15
C ILE A 200 -4.97 2.97 3.30
N ALA A 201 -6.10 2.28 3.19
CA ALA A 201 -6.50 1.28 4.18
C ALA A 201 -5.85 -0.07 3.89
N SER A 202 -5.29 -0.70 4.92
CA SER A 202 -4.61 -2.00 4.86
C SER A 202 -5.03 -2.91 6.03
N GLY A 203 -5.04 -4.22 5.77
CA GLY A 203 -5.37 -5.26 6.76
C GLY A 203 -6.87 -5.56 6.85
N GLY A 204 -7.24 -6.82 6.56
CA GLY A 204 -8.59 -7.35 6.80
C GLY A 204 -9.45 -7.61 5.57
N ALA A 205 -9.06 -7.21 4.36
CA ALA A 205 -9.86 -7.42 3.16
C ALA A 205 -10.26 -8.89 2.98
N GLY A 206 -11.55 -9.18 2.90
CA GLY A 206 -12.10 -10.50 2.63
C GLY A 206 -12.90 -10.56 1.32
N GLY A 207 -13.60 -9.46 0.98
CA GLY A 207 -14.48 -9.38 -0.17
C GLY A 207 -14.68 -7.97 -0.71
N ALA A 208 -15.47 -7.85 -1.79
CA ALA A 208 -15.80 -6.56 -2.41
C ALA A 208 -16.58 -5.64 -1.45
N ASP A 209 -17.40 -6.22 -0.58
CA ASP A 209 -18.18 -5.48 0.41
C ASP A 209 -17.27 -4.77 1.41
N ASP A 210 -16.24 -5.45 1.92
CA ASP A 210 -15.28 -4.88 2.85
C ASP A 210 -14.52 -3.71 2.22
N VAL A 211 -14.13 -3.87 0.93
CA VAL A 211 -13.45 -2.81 0.18
C VAL A 211 -14.38 -1.61 -0.02
N ALA A 212 -15.64 -1.84 -0.37
CA ALA A 212 -16.61 -0.76 -0.52
C ALA A 212 -16.79 0.00 0.80
N GLU A 213 -16.99 -0.71 1.92
CA GLU A 213 -17.23 -0.12 3.23
C GLU A 213 -16.08 0.79 3.67
N VAL A 214 -14.83 0.36 3.52
CA VAL A 214 -13.68 1.19 3.92
C VAL A 214 -13.49 2.42 3.02
N LEU A 215 -13.79 2.31 1.72
CA LEU A 215 -13.77 3.45 0.80
C LEU A 215 -14.90 4.45 1.08
N GLU A 216 -16.08 3.97 1.46
CA GLU A 216 -17.22 4.79 1.92
C GLU A 216 -16.91 5.47 3.25
N ALA A 217 -16.14 4.81 4.13
CA ALA A 217 -15.68 5.37 5.40
C ALA A 217 -14.64 6.49 5.26
N GLY A 218 -14.17 6.79 4.04
CA GLY A 218 -13.28 7.92 3.78
C GLY A 218 -11.90 7.54 3.25
N ALA A 219 -11.50 6.27 3.27
CA ALA A 219 -10.24 5.84 2.70
C ALA A 219 -10.16 6.22 1.20
N SER A 220 -9.01 6.73 0.77
CA SER A 220 -8.74 7.10 -0.63
C SER A 220 -8.33 5.90 -1.48
N ALA A 221 -7.83 4.85 -0.82
CA ALA A 221 -7.43 3.61 -1.45
C ALA A 221 -7.62 2.41 -0.51
N ALA A 222 -7.80 1.24 -1.11
CA ALA A 222 -7.77 -0.05 -0.42
C ALA A 222 -6.57 -0.84 -0.93
N LEU A 223 -5.72 -1.29 0.00
CA LEU A 223 -4.57 -2.13 -0.26
C LEU A 223 -4.92 -3.59 0.00
N LEU A 224 -4.57 -4.45 -0.94
CA LEU A 224 -4.90 -5.87 -0.98
C LEU A 224 -3.62 -6.69 -1.20
N ALA A 225 -3.43 -7.73 -0.43
CA ALA A 225 -2.31 -8.66 -0.54
C ALA A 225 -2.81 -10.12 -0.64
N SER A 226 -3.02 -10.77 0.49
CA SER A 226 -3.32 -12.21 0.58
C SER A 226 -4.55 -12.66 -0.21
N THR A 227 -5.58 -11.84 -0.32
CA THR A 227 -6.80 -12.14 -1.10
C THR A 227 -6.52 -12.20 -2.60
N LEU A 228 -5.61 -11.36 -3.11
CA LEU A 228 -5.15 -11.40 -4.50
C LEU A 228 -4.23 -12.60 -4.74
N HIS A 229 -3.25 -12.84 -3.85
CA HIS A 229 -2.29 -13.94 -3.99
C HIS A 229 -2.95 -15.32 -3.92
N ARG A 230 -4.09 -15.43 -3.23
CA ARG A 230 -4.87 -16.67 -3.11
C ARG A 230 -5.95 -16.80 -4.19
N GLY A 231 -6.10 -15.82 -5.08
CA GLY A 231 -7.14 -15.82 -6.12
C GLY A 231 -8.56 -15.73 -5.55
N ILE A 232 -8.73 -15.19 -4.33
CA ILE A 232 -10.05 -14.98 -3.70
C ILE A 232 -10.75 -13.78 -4.34
N LEU A 233 -9.96 -12.74 -4.67
CA LEU A 233 -10.42 -11.56 -5.38
C LEU A 233 -9.60 -11.36 -6.65
N GLU A 234 -10.27 -10.90 -7.69
CA GLU A 234 -9.67 -10.38 -8.92
C GLU A 234 -9.98 -8.90 -9.04
N ILE A 235 -9.01 -8.10 -9.47
CA ILE A 235 -9.11 -6.63 -9.41
C ILE A 235 -10.18 -6.09 -10.38
N GLY A 236 -10.28 -6.64 -11.59
CA GLY A 236 -11.30 -6.23 -12.56
C GLY A 236 -12.73 -6.39 -12.02
N PRO A 237 -13.17 -7.62 -11.69
CA PRO A 237 -14.47 -7.88 -11.09
C PRO A 237 -14.73 -7.09 -9.79
N LEU A 238 -13.70 -6.91 -8.94
CA LEU A 238 -13.80 -6.06 -7.76
C LEU A 238 -14.17 -4.62 -8.13
N LYS A 239 -13.48 -4.02 -9.10
CA LYS A 239 -13.76 -2.65 -9.55
C LYS A 239 -15.14 -2.51 -10.19
N ASP A 240 -15.61 -3.53 -10.93
CA ASP A 240 -16.96 -3.54 -11.48
C ASP A 240 -18.00 -3.55 -10.34
N ALA A 241 -17.81 -4.33 -9.30
CA ALA A 241 -18.69 -4.36 -8.13
C ALA A 241 -18.70 -3.01 -7.38
N LEU A 242 -17.53 -2.36 -7.22
CA LEU A 242 -17.42 -1.05 -6.61
C LEU A 242 -18.11 0.04 -7.44
N ALA A 243 -17.94 0.02 -8.77
CA ALA A 243 -18.61 0.95 -9.68
C ALA A 243 -20.13 0.77 -9.65
N ALA A 244 -20.63 -0.48 -9.58
CA ALA A 244 -22.06 -0.77 -9.44
C ALA A 244 -22.67 -0.22 -8.14
N ARG A 245 -21.86 -0.02 -7.09
CA ARG A 245 -22.24 0.66 -5.84
C ARG A 245 -22.13 2.19 -5.92
N GLY A 246 -21.73 2.75 -7.07
CA GLY A 246 -21.57 4.19 -7.25
C GLY A 246 -20.22 4.75 -6.77
N LEU A 247 -19.27 3.90 -6.38
CA LEU A 247 -17.91 4.34 -6.04
C LEU A 247 -17.13 4.69 -7.31
N SER A 248 -16.50 5.86 -7.32
CA SER A 248 -15.68 6.32 -8.43
C SER A 248 -14.32 5.60 -8.44
N VAL A 249 -14.17 4.58 -9.27
CA VAL A 249 -12.93 3.83 -9.50
C VAL A 249 -12.48 3.95 -10.96
N ARG A 250 -11.21 3.67 -11.26
CA ARG A 250 -10.71 3.55 -12.63
C ARG A 250 -10.99 2.13 -13.11
N LEU A 251 -11.90 1.96 -14.04
CA LEU A 251 -12.12 0.65 -14.66
C LEU A 251 -10.93 0.31 -15.55
N PRO A 252 -10.52 -0.98 -15.63
CA PRO A 252 -9.55 -1.44 -16.61
C PRO A 252 -10.02 -1.03 -18.00
N ALA A 253 -9.09 -0.70 -18.91
CA ALA A 253 -9.43 -0.51 -20.30
C ALA A 253 -10.07 -1.82 -20.83
N ALA A 254 -11.20 -1.71 -21.49
CA ALA A 254 -11.80 -2.87 -22.13
C ALA A 254 -10.77 -3.46 -23.09
N VAL A 255 -10.44 -4.73 -22.91
CA VAL A 255 -9.62 -5.43 -23.90
C VAL A 255 -10.43 -5.43 -25.20
N PRO A 256 -9.93 -4.79 -26.28
CA PRO A 256 -10.67 -4.73 -27.51
C PRO A 256 -10.95 -6.15 -27.99
N THR A 257 -12.20 -6.38 -28.37
CA THR A 257 -12.59 -7.68 -28.92
C THR A 257 -11.84 -7.94 -30.23
N PRO A 258 -11.60 -9.19 -30.63
CA PRO A 258 -10.96 -9.51 -31.91
C PRO A 258 -11.64 -8.81 -33.10
N ARG A 259 -12.92 -8.48 -33.00
CA ARG A 259 -13.70 -7.78 -34.04
C ARG A 259 -13.36 -6.29 -34.07
N GLU A 260 -13.10 -5.65 -32.91
CA GLU A 260 -12.67 -4.26 -32.83
C GLU A 260 -11.24 -4.10 -33.34
N VAL A 261 -10.34 -5.03 -32.96
CA VAL A 261 -8.96 -5.05 -33.48
C VAL A 261 -8.94 -5.22 -35.00
N ALA A 262 -9.77 -6.10 -35.55
CA ALA A 262 -9.89 -6.28 -36.99
C ALA A 262 -10.37 -5.02 -37.73
N SER A 263 -11.19 -4.18 -37.08
CA SER A 263 -11.65 -2.91 -37.67
C SER A 263 -10.59 -1.80 -37.70
N TRP A 264 -9.50 -1.93 -36.97
CA TRP A 264 -8.38 -0.96 -36.96
C TRP A 264 -7.32 -1.26 -38.04
N LEU A 265 -7.35 -2.48 -38.59
CA LEU A 265 -6.39 -2.96 -39.58
C LEU A 265 -6.95 -2.94 -41.01
N GLY A 266 -8.19 -2.53 -41.22
CA GLY A 266 -8.86 -2.36 -42.50
C GLY A 266 -9.12 -0.90 -42.79
#